data_63df73e4e7b2303501a0e3ef2dcc3035
#
_entry.id   63df73e4e7b2303501a0e3ef2dcc3035
#
_cell.length_a   1.000
_cell.length_b   1.000
_cell.length_c   1.000
_cell.angle_alpha   90.00
_cell.angle_beta   90.00
_cell.angle_gamma   90.00
#
_symmetry.space_group_name_H-M   'P 1'
#
loop_
_entity.id
_entity.type
_entity.pdbx_description
1 polymer ?
#
loop_
_entity_poly.entity_id
_entity_poly.type
_entity_poly.pdbx_seq_one_letter_code
_entity_poly.pdbx_strand_id
1 'polypeptide(L)'
;SLSIVKCLDMSCVNKIIDVGTGAGFPGIPLKITFPNIEVVLLDSLNKRVGFLQEVIEKLGLQNAEAVHGRAEDFAKPGKLRESYDLCVSRAVANLSVLSEYCLPYVKVGGKFISYKSDKINIESEGNRTEIEEAEHAISVLGGKLAEQKEFMLPSSDIYRNLVVIEKNRPTPKQYPRKAGTASKKPIVTKM
;
A
#
# COMPACT_ATOMS: atom_id res chain seq x y z
N SER A 1 -11.53 6.08 2.46
CA SER A 1 -11.15 4.69 2.19
C SER A 1 -11.77 4.16 0.90
N LEU A 2 -13.07 4.32 0.71
CA LEU A 2 -13.80 3.74 -0.44
C LEU A 2 -13.55 4.45 -1.78
N SER A 3 -12.84 5.55 -1.80
CA SER A 3 -12.49 6.28 -3.04
C SER A 3 -11.71 5.43 -4.07
N ILE A 4 -11.17 4.29 -3.64
CA ILE A 4 -10.45 3.35 -4.52
C ILE A 4 -11.30 2.88 -5.72
N VAL A 5 -12.62 2.82 -5.58
CA VAL A 5 -13.55 2.46 -6.67
C VAL A 5 -13.52 3.45 -7.84
N LYS A 6 -12.89 4.62 -7.67
CA LYS A 6 -12.64 5.58 -8.76
C LYS A 6 -11.53 5.14 -9.71
N CYS A 7 -10.65 4.22 -9.27
CA CYS A 7 -9.46 3.77 -10.00
C CYS A 7 -9.47 2.27 -10.30
N LEU A 8 -10.33 1.49 -9.64
CA LEU A 8 -10.28 0.04 -9.71
C LEU A 8 -11.66 -0.57 -9.62
N ASP A 9 -11.97 -1.50 -10.53
CA ASP A 9 -13.10 -2.40 -10.39
C ASP A 9 -12.78 -3.46 -9.33
N MET A 10 -13.46 -3.38 -8.21
CA MET A 10 -13.26 -4.27 -7.07
C MET A 10 -13.79 -5.69 -7.30
N SER A 11 -14.56 -5.94 -8.35
CA SER A 11 -15.06 -7.28 -8.70
C SER A 11 -13.95 -8.25 -9.13
N CYS A 12 -12.82 -7.70 -9.59
CA CYS A 12 -11.63 -8.46 -10.01
C CYS A 12 -10.62 -8.68 -8.87
N VAL A 13 -10.92 -8.22 -7.65
CA VAL A 13 -10.02 -8.29 -6.50
C VAL A 13 -10.51 -9.35 -5.52
N ASN A 14 -9.68 -10.35 -5.26
CA ASN A 14 -10.00 -11.40 -4.30
C ASN A 14 -9.21 -11.26 -2.98
N LYS A 15 -8.00 -10.71 -3.05
CA LYS A 15 -7.06 -10.66 -1.93
C LYS A 15 -6.41 -9.29 -1.79
N ILE A 16 -6.56 -8.68 -0.61
CA ILE A 16 -6.00 -7.36 -0.27
C ILE A 16 -5.05 -7.48 0.92
N ILE A 17 -3.94 -6.75 0.85
CA ILE A 17 -3.13 -6.43 2.03
C ILE A 17 -3.10 -4.92 2.26
N ASP A 18 -3.39 -4.50 3.49
CA ASP A 18 -3.26 -3.11 3.95
C ASP A 18 -1.99 -2.97 4.79
N VAL A 19 -0.98 -2.33 4.23
CA VAL A 19 0.36 -2.21 4.84
C VAL A 19 0.47 -0.93 5.65
N GLY A 20 0.75 -1.08 6.95
CA GLY A 20 0.73 0.02 7.90
C GLY A 20 -0.68 0.52 8.16
N THR A 21 -1.60 -0.42 8.33
CA THR A 21 -3.05 -0.19 8.40
C THR A 21 -3.50 0.74 9.53
N GLY A 22 -2.72 0.85 10.60
CA GLY A 22 -3.01 1.72 11.74
C GLY A 22 -4.26 1.26 12.50
N ALA A 23 -5.30 2.09 12.48
CA ALA A 23 -6.61 1.77 13.05
C ALA A 23 -7.53 1.01 12.05
N GLY A 24 -6.96 0.36 11.02
CA GLY A 24 -7.72 -0.43 10.04
C GLY A 24 -8.14 0.35 8.80
N PHE A 25 -7.45 1.44 8.46
CA PHE A 25 -7.83 2.27 7.31
C PHE A 25 -6.75 2.27 6.23
N PRO A 26 -7.08 1.90 4.96
CA PRO A 26 -8.42 1.72 4.40
C PRO A 26 -9.00 0.30 4.55
N GLY A 27 -8.28 -0.69 5.08
CA GLY A 27 -8.59 -2.11 5.02
C GLY A 27 -9.96 -2.50 5.60
N ILE A 28 -10.32 -2.05 6.82
CA ILE A 28 -11.61 -2.38 7.46
C ILE A 28 -12.80 -1.84 6.66
N PRO A 29 -12.86 -0.56 6.23
CA PRO A 29 -13.93 -0.09 5.36
C PRO A 29 -14.05 -0.87 4.04
N LEU A 30 -12.91 -1.26 3.44
CA LEU A 30 -12.91 -2.10 2.23
C LEU A 30 -13.52 -3.47 2.51
N LYS A 31 -13.12 -4.11 3.62
CA LYS A 31 -13.67 -5.40 4.03
C LYS A 31 -15.19 -5.38 4.28
N ILE A 32 -15.67 -4.34 4.95
CA ILE A 32 -17.11 -4.17 5.23
C ILE A 32 -17.88 -4.00 3.92
N THR A 33 -17.35 -3.20 2.99
CA THR A 33 -18.04 -2.90 1.71
C THR A 33 -17.96 -4.07 0.73
N PHE A 34 -16.89 -4.82 0.74
CA PHE A 34 -16.62 -5.95 -0.16
C PHE A 34 -16.40 -7.23 0.66
N PRO A 35 -17.46 -7.82 1.23
CA PRO A 35 -17.34 -8.90 2.24
C PRO A 35 -16.71 -10.18 1.71
N ASN A 36 -16.71 -10.40 0.41
CA ASN A 36 -16.13 -11.61 -0.21
C ASN A 36 -14.60 -11.55 -0.36
N ILE A 37 -14.00 -10.36 -0.23
CA ILE A 37 -12.55 -10.19 -0.38
C ILE A 37 -11.83 -10.65 0.89
N GLU A 38 -10.73 -11.40 0.74
CA GLU A 38 -9.80 -11.70 1.83
C GLU A 38 -8.95 -10.45 2.12
N VAL A 39 -8.85 -10.04 3.39
CA VAL A 39 -8.11 -8.85 3.79
C VAL A 39 -7.12 -9.15 4.90
N VAL A 40 -5.86 -8.82 4.67
CA VAL A 40 -4.80 -8.82 5.69
C VAL A 40 -4.46 -7.40 6.09
N LEU A 41 -4.53 -7.12 7.40
CA LEU A 41 -4.22 -5.85 8.02
C LEU A 41 -2.86 -5.96 8.70
N LEU A 42 -1.82 -5.42 8.09
CA LEU A 42 -0.44 -5.53 8.60
C LEU A 42 -0.03 -4.24 9.31
N ASP A 43 0.38 -4.33 10.57
CA ASP A 43 0.98 -3.21 11.31
C ASP A 43 2.15 -3.65 12.18
N SER A 44 3.11 -2.76 12.36
CA SER A 44 4.31 -3.02 13.16
C SER A 44 4.13 -2.78 14.66
N LEU A 45 2.99 -2.24 15.09
CA LEU A 45 2.68 -1.96 16.48
C LEU A 45 1.67 -2.97 17.04
N ASN A 46 2.13 -3.82 17.94
CA ASN A 46 1.32 -4.89 18.52
C ASN A 46 -0.01 -4.39 19.15
N LYS A 47 0.00 -3.21 19.79
CA LYS A 47 -1.21 -2.60 20.36
C LYS A 47 -2.29 -2.32 19.31
N ARG A 48 -1.89 -1.90 18.09
CA ARG A 48 -2.82 -1.68 16.99
C ARG A 48 -3.40 -2.99 16.47
N VAL A 49 -2.54 -4.01 16.35
CA VAL A 49 -2.97 -5.34 15.92
C VAL A 49 -3.99 -5.94 16.89
N GLY A 50 -3.75 -5.84 18.21
CA GLY A 50 -4.73 -6.26 19.22
C GLY A 50 -6.08 -5.55 19.09
N PHE A 51 -6.07 -4.22 18.87
CA PHE A 51 -7.29 -3.45 18.59
C PHE A 51 -8.00 -3.95 17.32
N LEU A 52 -7.26 -4.21 16.26
CA LEU A 52 -7.84 -4.70 14.99
C LEU A 52 -8.45 -6.09 15.13
N GLN A 53 -7.83 -6.98 15.91
CA GLN A 53 -8.38 -8.30 16.22
C GLN A 53 -9.74 -8.18 16.93
N GLU A 54 -9.84 -7.28 17.91
CA GLU A 54 -11.12 -7.00 18.58
C GLU A 54 -12.17 -6.43 17.62
N VAL A 55 -11.77 -5.53 16.70
CA VAL A 55 -12.68 -4.96 15.69
C VAL A 55 -13.18 -6.05 14.74
N ILE A 56 -12.29 -6.92 14.24
CA ILE A 56 -12.63 -8.04 13.35
C ILE A 56 -13.64 -8.96 14.04
N GLU A 57 -13.38 -9.33 15.30
CA GLU A 57 -14.25 -10.19 16.10
C GLU A 57 -15.63 -9.56 16.37
N LYS A 58 -15.65 -8.32 16.88
CA LYS A 58 -16.90 -7.59 17.20
C LYS A 58 -17.78 -7.33 16.00
N LEU A 59 -17.19 -7.13 14.83
CA LEU A 59 -17.92 -6.92 13.58
C LEU A 59 -18.22 -8.23 12.83
N GLY A 60 -17.73 -9.38 13.31
CA GLY A 60 -17.90 -10.68 12.68
C GLY A 60 -17.30 -10.77 11.27
N LEU A 61 -16.19 -10.06 11.01
CA LEU A 61 -15.60 -10.00 9.67
C LEU A 61 -14.91 -11.32 9.32
N GLN A 62 -15.53 -12.08 8.42
CA GLN A 62 -14.97 -13.32 7.90
C GLN A 62 -13.85 -13.02 6.90
N ASN A 63 -12.82 -13.88 6.79
CA ASN A 63 -11.69 -13.72 5.87
C ASN A 63 -10.96 -12.36 6.05
N ALA A 64 -10.86 -11.93 7.30
CA ALA A 64 -10.06 -10.77 7.70
C ALA A 64 -9.07 -11.17 8.79
N GLU A 65 -7.82 -10.77 8.67
CA GLU A 65 -6.75 -11.10 9.60
C GLU A 65 -5.92 -9.86 9.93
N ALA A 66 -5.59 -9.68 11.22
CA ALA A 66 -4.65 -8.65 11.67
C ALA A 66 -3.30 -9.30 12.01
N VAL A 67 -2.23 -8.84 11.34
CA VAL A 67 -0.89 -9.43 11.44
C VAL A 67 0.09 -8.42 12.03
N HIS A 68 0.80 -8.84 13.09
CA HIS A 68 1.85 -8.03 13.71
C HIS A 68 3.20 -8.29 13.08
N GLY A 69 3.85 -7.24 12.58
CA GLY A 69 5.23 -7.29 12.12
C GLY A 69 5.61 -6.19 11.15
N ARG A 70 6.88 -6.21 10.77
CA ARG A 70 7.42 -5.28 9.78
C ARG A 70 7.06 -5.72 8.36
N ALA A 71 6.73 -4.76 7.51
CA ALA A 71 6.42 -5.04 6.10
C ALA A 71 7.55 -5.81 5.41
N GLU A 72 8.79 -5.43 5.65
CA GLU A 72 9.96 -6.06 5.04
C GLU A 72 10.16 -7.54 5.44
N ASP A 73 9.68 -7.93 6.62
CA ASP A 73 9.85 -9.30 7.10
C ASP A 73 8.81 -10.27 6.55
N PHE A 74 7.60 -9.80 6.27
CA PHE A 74 6.52 -10.63 5.72
C PHE A 74 6.54 -10.71 4.20
N ALA A 75 7.16 -9.75 3.51
CA ALA A 75 7.32 -9.76 2.05
C ALA A 75 8.50 -10.62 1.55
N LYS A 76 9.13 -11.41 2.44
CA LYS A 76 10.19 -12.36 2.07
C LYS A 76 9.62 -13.61 1.39
N PRO A 77 10.43 -14.34 0.58
CA PRO A 77 10.03 -15.61 0.00
C PRO A 77 9.50 -16.61 1.07
N GLY A 78 8.47 -17.37 0.70
CA GLY A 78 7.85 -18.36 1.59
C GLY A 78 6.89 -17.79 2.65
N LYS A 79 6.57 -16.49 2.57
CA LYS A 79 5.57 -15.82 3.40
C LYS A 79 4.47 -15.22 2.53
N LEU A 80 4.23 -13.90 2.65
CA LEU A 80 3.12 -13.21 1.96
C LEU A 80 3.54 -12.56 0.63
N ARG A 81 4.76 -12.86 0.16
CA ARG A 81 5.32 -12.27 -1.06
C ARG A 81 4.50 -12.62 -2.29
N GLU A 82 4.23 -11.59 -3.11
CA GLU A 82 3.57 -11.71 -4.43
C GLU A 82 2.29 -12.56 -4.41
N SER A 83 1.49 -12.42 -3.32
CA SER A 83 0.29 -13.22 -3.07
C SER A 83 -1.01 -12.43 -3.17
N TYR A 84 -0.94 -11.11 -3.34
CA TYR A 84 -2.11 -10.23 -3.29
C TYR A 84 -2.42 -9.61 -4.64
N ASP A 85 -3.72 -9.51 -4.96
CA ASP A 85 -4.23 -8.78 -6.13
C ASP A 85 -4.01 -7.29 -5.95
N LEU A 86 -4.19 -6.82 -4.71
CA LEU A 86 -4.14 -5.43 -4.33
C LEU A 86 -3.39 -5.24 -3.02
N CYS A 87 -2.40 -4.36 -3.04
CA CYS A 87 -1.83 -3.78 -1.84
C CYS A 87 -2.34 -2.34 -1.69
N VAL A 88 -2.75 -1.98 -0.49
CA VAL A 88 -3.12 -0.60 -0.16
C VAL A 88 -2.27 -0.08 0.98
N SER A 89 -2.05 1.23 1.01
CA SER A 89 -1.40 1.87 2.15
C SER A 89 -1.79 3.35 2.23
N ARG A 90 -1.88 3.89 3.45
CA ARG A 90 -2.25 5.28 3.71
C ARG A 90 -1.33 5.92 4.75
N ALA A 91 -0.69 7.05 4.39
CA ALA A 91 0.05 7.91 5.31
C ALA A 91 1.18 7.23 6.10
N VAL A 92 1.92 6.30 5.48
CA VAL A 92 3.00 5.54 6.16
C VAL A 92 4.37 6.16 5.92
N ALA A 93 4.71 6.49 4.68
CA ALA A 93 6.03 6.99 4.27
C ALA A 93 5.97 7.69 2.91
N ASN A 94 7.09 8.26 2.46
CA ASN A 94 7.25 8.72 1.08
C ASN A 94 7.10 7.57 0.10
N LEU A 95 6.65 7.87 -1.12
CA LEU A 95 6.27 6.88 -2.11
C LEU A 95 7.41 5.94 -2.51
N SER A 96 8.66 6.42 -2.59
CA SER A 96 9.83 5.57 -2.86
C SER A 96 10.05 4.50 -1.78
N VAL A 97 9.97 4.88 -0.50
CA VAL A 97 10.06 3.97 0.64
C VAL A 97 8.84 3.03 0.69
N LEU A 98 7.66 3.60 0.49
CA LEU A 98 6.41 2.86 0.53
C LEU A 98 6.31 1.83 -0.59
N SER A 99 6.88 2.10 -1.76
CA SER A 99 6.97 1.16 -2.86
C SER A 99 7.77 -0.09 -2.48
N GLU A 100 8.88 0.05 -1.72
CA GLU A 100 9.65 -1.09 -1.23
C GLU A 100 8.89 -1.90 -0.16
N TYR A 101 8.02 -1.25 0.63
CA TYR A 101 7.18 -1.94 1.60
C TYR A 101 6.01 -2.69 0.95
N CYS A 102 5.45 -2.19 -0.14
CA CYS A 102 4.16 -2.63 -0.67
C CYS A 102 4.28 -3.50 -1.93
N LEU A 103 5.12 -3.12 -2.92
CA LEU A 103 5.22 -3.85 -4.19
C LEU A 103 5.64 -5.32 -4.05
N PRO A 104 6.49 -5.70 -3.08
CA PRO A 104 6.82 -7.12 -2.89
C PRO A 104 5.65 -8.03 -2.49
N TYR A 105 4.54 -7.49 -2.02
CA TYR A 105 3.32 -8.26 -1.72
C TYR A 105 2.46 -8.52 -2.94
N VAL A 106 2.55 -7.64 -3.94
CA VAL A 106 1.67 -7.62 -5.11
C VAL A 106 2.11 -8.67 -6.12
N LYS A 107 1.21 -9.55 -6.54
CA LYS A 107 1.45 -10.48 -7.64
C LYS A 107 1.62 -9.74 -8.97
N VAL A 108 2.31 -10.34 -9.93
CA VAL A 108 2.38 -9.79 -11.31
C VAL A 108 0.95 -9.70 -11.88
N GLY A 109 0.62 -8.56 -12.46
CA GLY A 109 -0.74 -8.20 -12.90
C GLY A 109 -1.61 -7.56 -11.82
N GLY A 110 -1.19 -7.56 -10.56
CA GLY A 110 -1.87 -6.86 -9.46
C GLY A 110 -1.48 -5.39 -9.37
N LYS A 111 -2.03 -4.69 -8.36
CA LYS A 111 -1.82 -3.25 -8.17
C LYS A 111 -1.43 -2.91 -6.75
N PHE A 112 -0.61 -1.87 -6.61
CA PHE A 112 -0.41 -1.15 -5.37
C PHE A 112 -1.08 0.23 -5.49
N ILE A 113 -1.95 0.58 -4.54
CA ILE A 113 -2.61 1.88 -4.49
C ILE A 113 -2.25 2.60 -3.19
N SER A 114 -1.54 3.72 -3.35
CA SER A 114 -1.16 4.59 -2.23
C SER A 114 -2.16 5.74 -2.09
N TYR A 115 -2.71 5.88 -0.88
CA TYR A 115 -3.57 7.01 -0.51
C TYR A 115 -2.71 8.18 -0.04
N LYS A 116 -2.72 9.27 -0.79
CA LYS A 116 -1.93 10.47 -0.54
C LYS A 116 -2.79 11.72 -0.40
N SER A 117 -2.20 12.79 0.14
CA SER A 117 -2.78 14.13 0.14
C SER A 117 -2.31 14.92 -1.09
N ASP A 118 -2.69 16.17 -1.17
CA ASP A 118 -2.21 17.18 -2.13
C ASP A 118 -0.70 17.37 -2.09
N LYS A 119 -0.07 17.13 -0.95
CA LYS A 119 1.39 17.30 -0.76
C LYS A 119 2.25 16.48 -1.71
N ILE A 120 1.70 15.43 -2.32
CA ILE A 120 2.41 14.61 -3.29
C ILE A 120 2.85 15.40 -4.55
N ASN A 121 2.14 16.49 -4.84
CA ASN A 121 2.40 17.36 -5.98
C ASN A 121 3.35 18.53 -5.65
N ILE A 122 3.75 18.68 -4.38
CA ILE A 122 4.68 19.73 -3.97
C ILE A 122 6.09 19.28 -4.35
N GLU A 123 6.79 20.15 -5.09
CA GLU A 123 8.19 19.93 -5.45
C GLU A 123 9.08 19.98 -4.19
N SER A 124 10.02 19.06 -4.13
CA SER A 124 11.11 19.06 -3.14
C SER A 124 12.16 20.12 -3.49
N GLU A 125 13.17 20.31 -2.63
CA GLU A 125 14.32 21.20 -2.87
C GLU A 125 15.08 20.90 -4.18
N GLY A 126 14.89 19.69 -4.76
CA GLY A 126 15.45 19.28 -6.05
C GLY A 126 14.52 19.51 -7.25
N ASN A 127 13.46 20.31 -7.12
CA ASN A 127 12.45 20.56 -8.16
C ASN A 127 11.80 19.29 -8.71
N ARG A 128 11.58 18.29 -7.85
CA ARG A 128 10.89 17.03 -8.19
C ARG A 128 9.73 16.79 -7.24
N THR A 129 8.66 16.27 -7.79
CA THR A 129 7.52 15.77 -7.01
C THR A 129 7.86 14.43 -6.32
N GLU A 130 7.10 14.07 -5.30
CA GLU A 130 7.26 12.77 -4.63
C GLU A 130 7.10 11.58 -5.60
N ILE A 131 6.28 11.72 -6.64
CA ILE A 131 6.09 10.70 -7.68
C ILE A 131 7.35 10.54 -8.52
N GLU A 132 7.91 11.63 -9.04
CA GLU A 132 9.13 11.60 -9.85
C GLU A 132 10.33 11.03 -9.07
N GLU A 133 10.43 11.32 -7.78
CA GLU A 133 11.45 10.74 -6.91
C GLU A 133 11.26 9.22 -6.73
N ALA A 134 10.01 8.75 -6.77
CA ALA A 134 9.68 7.33 -6.58
C ALA A 134 9.76 6.48 -7.85
N GLU A 135 9.78 7.07 -9.04
CA GLU A 135 9.73 6.32 -10.31
C GLU A 135 10.83 5.26 -10.42
N HIS A 136 12.05 5.62 -10.02
CA HIS A 136 13.16 4.65 -10.04
C HIS A 136 12.92 3.47 -9.10
N ALA A 137 12.47 3.75 -7.87
CA ALA A 137 12.14 2.71 -6.89
C ALA A 137 11.03 1.79 -7.40
N ILE A 138 9.95 2.37 -7.94
CA ILE A 138 8.82 1.65 -8.52
C ILE A 138 9.31 0.71 -9.63
N SER A 139 10.10 1.22 -10.57
CA SER A 139 10.65 0.45 -11.69
C SER A 139 11.56 -0.70 -11.22
N VAL A 140 12.49 -0.44 -10.30
CA VAL A 140 13.41 -1.44 -9.73
C VAL A 140 12.64 -2.57 -9.04
N LEU A 141 11.53 -2.24 -8.37
CA LEU A 141 10.68 -3.19 -7.64
C LEU A 141 9.71 -3.96 -8.53
N GLY A 142 9.74 -3.72 -9.85
CA GLY A 142 8.91 -4.41 -10.84
C GLY A 142 7.55 -3.76 -11.08
N GLY A 143 7.35 -2.55 -10.60
CA GLY A 143 6.14 -1.75 -10.83
C GLY A 143 6.27 -0.77 -11.99
N LYS A 144 5.14 -0.18 -12.35
CA LYS A 144 5.01 0.95 -13.27
C LYS A 144 3.89 1.85 -12.77
N LEU A 145 4.13 3.16 -12.72
CA LEU A 145 3.08 4.13 -12.46
C LEU A 145 2.03 4.03 -13.58
N ALA A 146 0.79 3.77 -13.21
CA ALA A 146 -0.33 3.62 -14.15
C ALA A 146 -1.22 4.86 -14.16
N GLU A 147 -1.56 5.39 -13.00
CA GLU A 147 -2.48 6.52 -12.87
C GLU A 147 -2.20 7.29 -11.57
N GLN A 148 -2.38 8.60 -11.62
CA GLN A 148 -2.58 9.45 -10.44
C GLN A 148 -3.99 10.02 -10.53
N LYS A 149 -4.85 9.67 -9.57
CA LYS A 149 -6.22 10.15 -9.51
C LYS A 149 -6.40 11.18 -8.43
N GLU A 150 -6.59 12.41 -8.85
CA GLU A 150 -6.88 13.54 -7.97
C GLU A 150 -8.38 13.75 -7.85
N PHE A 151 -8.85 14.06 -6.65
CA PHE A 151 -10.25 14.41 -6.42
C PHE A 151 -10.42 15.15 -5.10
N MET A 152 -11.48 15.96 -5.05
CA MET A 152 -11.95 16.55 -3.81
C MET A 152 -12.89 15.58 -3.08
N LEU A 153 -12.81 15.51 -1.77
CA LEU A 153 -13.81 14.78 -0.98
C LEU A 153 -15.14 15.51 -1.06
N PRO A 154 -16.26 14.78 -1.21
CA PRO A 154 -17.59 15.41 -1.25
C PRO A 154 -17.82 16.30 -0.03
N SER A 155 -18.42 17.48 -0.29
CA SER A 155 -18.77 18.47 0.75
C SER A 155 -17.59 18.96 1.60
N SER A 156 -16.38 19.00 1.03
CA SER A 156 -15.18 19.51 1.71
C SER A 156 -14.17 20.08 0.72
N ASP A 157 -13.26 20.92 1.23
CA ASP A 157 -12.13 21.49 0.47
C ASP A 157 -10.87 20.59 0.55
N ILE A 158 -11.06 19.30 0.88
CA ILE A 158 -9.95 18.39 1.11
C ILE A 158 -9.62 17.62 -0.16
N TYR A 159 -8.47 17.90 -0.75
CA TYR A 159 -7.92 17.15 -1.87
C TYR A 159 -7.32 15.80 -1.43
N ARG A 160 -7.50 14.82 -2.28
CA ARG A 160 -6.92 13.49 -2.13
C ARG A 160 -6.34 13.01 -3.44
N ASN A 161 -5.29 12.22 -3.33
CA ASN A 161 -4.64 11.54 -4.43
C ASN A 161 -4.64 10.03 -4.20
N LEU A 162 -4.96 9.28 -5.24
CA LEU A 162 -4.71 7.84 -5.32
C LEU A 162 -3.63 7.62 -6.38
N VAL A 163 -2.48 7.12 -5.95
CA VAL A 163 -1.39 6.74 -6.85
C VAL A 163 -1.50 5.26 -7.12
N VAL A 164 -1.77 4.91 -8.37
CA VAL A 164 -1.95 3.53 -8.85
C VAL A 164 -0.67 3.05 -9.50
N ILE A 165 -0.09 1.98 -8.99
CA ILE A 165 1.11 1.34 -9.49
C ILE A 165 0.77 -0.08 -9.88
N GLU A 166 0.97 -0.42 -11.15
CA GLU A 166 0.80 -1.79 -11.66
C GLU A 166 2.07 -2.60 -11.45
N LYS A 167 1.90 -3.87 -11.07
CA LYS A 167 3.00 -4.82 -10.92
C LYS A 167 3.21 -5.58 -12.23
N ASN A 168 4.25 -5.20 -12.97
CA ASN A 168 4.52 -5.75 -14.32
C ASN A 168 5.56 -6.87 -14.32
N ARG A 169 6.42 -6.94 -13.31
CA ARG A 169 7.50 -7.93 -13.17
C ARG A 169 7.63 -8.37 -11.71
N PRO A 170 8.15 -9.58 -11.44
CA PRO A 170 8.49 -10.00 -10.09
C PRO A 170 9.47 -9.03 -9.44
N THR A 171 9.30 -8.77 -8.15
CA THR A 171 10.28 -8.00 -7.37
C THR A 171 11.60 -8.76 -7.28
N PRO A 172 12.76 -8.15 -7.55
CA PRO A 172 14.06 -8.82 -7.42
C PRO A 172 14.28 -9.39 -6.01
N LYS A 173 14.96 -10.56 -5.92
CA LYS A 173 15.12 -11.31 -4.66
C LYS A 173 15.79 -10.53 -3.53
N GLN A 174 16.60 -9.52 -3.87
CA GLN A 174 17.27 -8.64 -2.90
C GLN A 174 16.31 -7.68 -2.18
N TYR A 175 15.06 -7.54 -2.66
CA TYR A 175 14.02 -6.70 -2.05
C TYR A 175 12.90 -7.56 -1.46
N PRO A 176 12.24 -7.07 -0.38
CA PRO A 176 12.63 -5.88 0.37
C PRO A 176 13.96 -6.09 1.10
N ARG A 177 14.70 -5.01 1.28
CA ARG A 177 15.92 -4.98 2.08
C ARG A 177 15.60 -5.23 3.56
N LYS A 178 16.64 -5.40 4.39
CA LYS A 178 16.48 -5.56 5.85
C LYS A 178 15.62 -4.43 6.44
N ALA A 179 14.75 -4.77 7.39
CA ALA A 179 13.85 -3.85 8.05
C ALA A 179 14.56 -2.55 8.52
N GLY A 180 13.93 -1.41 8.22
CA GLY A 180 14.45 -0.07 8.48
C GLY A 180 15.49 0.44 7.47
N THR A 181 15.90 -0.36 6.47
CA THR A 181 16.85 0.11 5.46
C THR A 181 16.19 1.07 4.48
N ALA A 182 14.97 0.78 4.05
CA ALA A 182 14.25 1.60 3.07
C ALA A 182 14.07 3.05 3.56
N SER A 183 13.70 3.24 4.83
CA SER A 183 13.51 4.59 5.41
C SER A 183 14.82 5.36 5.57
N LYS A 184 15.94 4.69 5.87
CA LYS A 184 17.25 5.33 6.05
C LYS A 184 17.97 5.63 4.73
N LYS A 185 17.75 4.78 3.73
CA LYS A 185 18.38 4.85 2.41
C LYS A 185 17.36 4.46 1.35
N PRO A 186 16.45 5.37 0.99
CA PRO A 186 15.48 5.13 -0.08
C PRO A 186 16.18 4.73 -1.39
N ILE A 187 15.48 3.97 -2.23
CA ILE A 187 15.93 3.67 -3.58
C ILE A 187 15.75 4.96 -4.39
N VAL A 188 16.86 5.57 -4.81
CA VAL A 188 16.87 6.79 -5.61
C VAL A 188 17.63 6.55 -6.91
N THR A 189 17.36 7.36 -7.92
CA THR A 189 18.15 7.39 -9.15
C THR A 189 19.59 7.76 -8.80
N LYS A 190 20.56 6.96 -9.19
CA LYS A 190 21.98 7.38 -9.12
C LYS A 190 22.15 8.51 -10.11
N MET A 191 22.54 9.69 -9.62
CA MET A 191 23.04 10.76 -10.45
C MET A 191 24.36 10.32 -11.09
#